data_4ccdff9b7fb2b8d15713c5279e141579
#
_entry.id   4ccdff9b7fb2b8d15713c5279e141579
#
_cell.length_a   1.000
_cell.length_b   1.000
_cell.length_c   1.000
_cell.angle_alpha   90.00
_cell.angle_beta   90.00
_cell.angle_gamma   90.00
#
_symmetry.space_group_name_H-M   'P 1'
#
loop_
_entity.id
_entity.type
_entity.pdbx_description
1 polymer ?
#
loop_
_entity_poly.entity_id
_entity_poly.type
_entity_poly.pdbx_seq_one_letter_code
_entity_poly.pdbx_strand_id
1 'polypeptide(L)'
;MLLLLARHGNTFGPSDKVVWVGARTDLPLTAKGREQAAALGEGLQPMKSVIKRIVSGPLQRTREHAGIAARALSFTQPVEIDGRLREIDYGLWEAKSKEEIDALSGADELKAWDKSGAWPVSPGWSPPQERIAANVAQLAQSLATSLENKDVALLVSSNGILRFFLRLVPGAFEALAENKELKVATGSCCALRQEAGVWSLVFWNRPPQRLGLA
;
A
#
# COMPACT_ATOMS: atom_id res chain seq x y z
N MET A 1 9.04 -11.12 12.91
CA MET A 1 7.88 -10.23 12.90
C MET A 1 7.12 -10.31 11.60
N LEU A 2 5.85 -9.90 11.56
CA LEU A 2 5.04 -9.84 10.35
C LEU A 2 4.69 -8.39 10.01
N LEU A 3 4.91 -7.99 8.75
CA LEU A 3 4.36 -6.75 8.19
C LEU A 3 3.09 -7.09 7.40
N LEU A 4 1.98 -6.51 7.79
CA LEU A 4 0.76 -6.48 7.00
C LEU A 4 0.70 -5.15 6.26
N LEU A 5 0.57 -5.20 4.94
CA LEU A 5 0.56 -4.04 4.06
C LEU A 5 -0.82 -3.92 3.45
N ALA A 6 -1.60 -2.92 3.83
CA ALA A 6 -2.94 -2.73 3.32
C ALA A 6 -3.00 -1.55 2.34
N ARG A 7 -3.62 -1.76 1.18
CA ARG A 7 -4.01 -0.65 0.32
C ARG A 7 -5.29 -0.03 0.86
N HIS A 8 -5.33 1.30 0.93
CA HIS A 8 -6.56 2.02 1.28
C HIS A 8 -7.75 1.60 0.40
N GLY A 9 -8.97 1.78 0.90
CA GLY A 9 -10.21 1.50 0.20
C GLY A 9 -10.51 2.44 -0.96
N ASN A 10 -11.63 2.23 -1.64
CA ASN A 10 -12.07 3.01 -2.79
C ASN A 10 -12.21 4.50 -2.46
N THR A 11 -11.75 5.33 -3.40
CA THR A 11 -11.86 6.80 -3.40
C THR A 11 -12.74 7.33 -4.53
N PHE A 12 -13.19 6.46 -5.43
CA PHE A 12 -14.12 6.77 -6.51
C PHE A 12 -15.41 5.97 -6.37
N GLY A 13 -16.54 6.63 -6.53
CA GLY A 13 -17.86 6.02 -6.68
C GLY A 13 -18.12 5.53 -8.10
N PRO A 14 -19.25 4.85 -8.34
CA PRO A 14 -19.58 4.28 -9.66
C PRO A 14 -19.71 5.31 -10.79
N SER A 15 -20.09 6.55 -10.48
CA SER A 15 -20.30 7.63 -11.44
C SER A 15 -19.11 8.60 -11.55
N ASP A 16 -18.06 8.41 -10.75
CA ASP A 16 -16.94 9.34 -10.74
C ASP A 16 -16.01 9.09 -11.93
N LYS A 17 -15.48 10.19 -12.51
CA LYS A 17 -14.37 10.09 -13.46
C LYS A 17 -13.14 9.58 -12.72
N VAL A 18 -12.69 8.37 -13.06
CA VAL A 18 -11.48 7.79 -12.46
C VAL A 18 -10.25 8.49 -13.01
N VAL A 19 -9.43 9.02 -12.12
CA VAL A 19 -8.17 9.70 -12.44
C VAL A 19 -7.01 9.12 -11.64
N TRP A 20 -5.80 9.42 -12.04
CA TRP A 20 -4.60 9.08 -11.27
C TRP A 20 -4.49 9.96 -10.02
N VAL A 21 -4.49 9.30 -8.86
CA VAL A 21 -4.53 9.95 -7.54
C VAL A 21 -3.21 9.65 -6.82
N GLY A 22 -2.32 10.61 -6.85
CA GLY A 22 -1.01 10.53 -6.20
C GLY A 22 -0.93 11.34 -4.91
N ALA A 23 0.25 11.93 -4.69
CA ALA A 23 0.59 12.66 -3.47
C ALA A 23 -0.13 14.02 -3.34
N ARG A 24 -0.50 14.65 -4.46
CA ARG A 24 -1.11 15.99 -4.49
C ARG A 24 -2.64 15.97 -4.48
N THR A 25 -3.24 14.80 -4.71
CA THR A 25 -4.70 14.62 -4.75
C THR A 25 -5.13 13.86 -3.50
N ASP A 26 -5.71 14.57 -2.53
CA ASP A 26 -6.06 14.01 -1.22
C ASP A 26 -7.57 13.74 -1.09
N LEU A 27 -8.06 12.72 -1.81
CA LEU A 27 -9.45 12.29 -1.78
C LEU A 27 -9.79 11.50 -0.51
N PRO A 28 -11.03 11.67 0.05
CA PRO A 28 -11.55 10.83 1.11
C PRO A 28 -11.92 9.42 0.60
N LEU A 29 -12.19 8.51 1.51
CA LEU A 29 -12.81 7.23 1.17
C LEU A 29 -14.29 7.42 0.78
N THR A 30 -14.75 6.63 -0.20
CA THR A 30 -16.19 6.45 -0.44
C THR A 30 -16.84 5.60 0.65
N ALA A 31 -18.18 5.47 0.64
CA ALA A 31 -18.88 4.52 1.51
C ALA A 31 -18.30 3.11 1.35
N LYS A 32 -18.09 2.65 0.11
CA LYS A 32 -17.45 1.36 -0.18
C LYS A 32 -16.02 1.27 0.36
N GLY A 33 -15.26 2.33 0.27
CA GLY A 33 -13.91 2.40 0.84
C GLY A 33 -13.90 2.25 2.37
N ARG A 34 -14.89 2.81 3.06
CA ARG A 34 -15.05 2.66 4.52
C ARG A 34 -15.46 1.24 4.91
N GLU A 35 -16.36 0.61 4.14
CA GLU A 35 -16.70 -0.82 4.33
C GLU A 35 -15.46 -1.72 4.18
N GLN A 36 -14.62 -1.47 3.16
CA GLN A 36 -13.37 -2.20 2.98
C GLN A 36 -12.40 -2.03 4.15
N ALA A 37 -12.35 -0.82 4.73
CA ALA A 37 -11.53 -0.56 5.91
C ALA A 37 -12.05 -1.28 7.17
N ALA A 38 -13.36 -1.33 7.37
CA ALA A 38 -13.97 -2.08 8.46
C ALA A 38 -13.71 -3.59 8.29
N ALA A 39 -13.91 -4.12 7.07
CA ALA A 39 -13.64 -5.52 6.76
C ALA A 39 -12.18 -5.92 7.02
N LEU A 40 -11.22 -5.00 6.80
CA LEU A 40 -9.81 -5.26 7.16
C LEU A 40 -9.66 -5.46 8.66
N GLY A 41 -10.21 -4.57 9.49
CA GLY A 41 -10.15 -4.72 10.94
C GLY A 41 -10.84 -5.99 11.44
N GLU A 42 -12.01 -6.33 10.88
CA GLU A 42 -12.71 -7.57 11.17
C GLU A 42 -11.91 -8.82 10.80
N GLY A 43 -11.33 -8.83 9.59
CA GLY A 43 -10.50 -9.94 9.12
C GLY A 43 -9.21 -10.14 9.92
N LEU A 44 -8.74 -9.11 10.62
CA LEU A 44 -7.56 -9.16 11.47
C LEU A 44 -7.87 -9.45 12.96
N GLN A 45 -9.13 -9.62 13.35
CA GLN A 45 -9.51 -9.94 14.74
C GLN A 45 -8.75 -11.14 15.34
N PRO A 46 -8.50 -12.25 14.62
CA PRO A 46 -7.72 -13.37 15.16
C PRO A 46 -6.30 -12.99 15.60
N MET A 47 -5.72 -11.94 14.98
CA MET A 47 -4.37 -11.47 15.27
C MET A 47 -4.32 -10.26 16.21
N LYS A 48 -5.44 -9.81 16.73
CA LYS A 48 -5.56 -8.59 17.55
C LYS A 48 -4.47 -8.49 18.64
N SER A 49 -4.21 -9.59 19.35
CA SER A 49 -3.28 -9.61 20.49
C SER A 49 -1.81 -9.39 20.10
N VAL A 50 -1.45 -9.71 18.87
CA VAL A 50 -0.08 -9.59 18.34
C VAL A 50 0.13 -8.36 17.47
N ILE A 51 -0.94 -7.66 17.05
CA ILE A 51 -0.81 -6.36 16.36
C ILE A 51 -0.37 -5.31 17.37
N LYS A 52 0.87 -4.82 17.24
CA LYS A 52 1.47 -3.86 18.16
C LYS A 52 1.52 -2.45 17.60
N ARG A 53 1.53 -2.29 16.28
CA ARG A 53 1.59 -0.97 15.64
C ARG A 53 0.65 -0.92 14.43
N ILE A 54 -0.03 0.20 14.27
CA ILE A 54 -0.76 0.56 13.05
C ILE A 54 -0.17 1.88 12.56
N VAL A 55 0.42 1.86 11.36
CA VAL A 55 1.09 3.00 10.75
C VAL A 55 0.40 3.34 9.44
N SER A 56 0.08 4.61 9.25
CA SER A 56 -0.60 5.12 8.05
C SER A 56 0.25 6.11 7.29
N GLY A 57 0.11 6.14 5.98
CA GLY A 57 0.52 7.28 5.19
C GLY A 57 -0.24 8.56 5.58
N PRO A 58 0.27 9.75 5.21
CA PRO A 58 -0.29 11.02 5.67
C PRO A 58 -1.57 11.45 4.93
N LEU A 59 -1.93 10.81 3.81
CA LEU A 59 -3.07 11.18 3.00
C LEU A 59 -4.40 10.78 3.65
N GLN A 60 -5.45 11.57 3.44
CA GLN A 60 -6.76 11.38 4.08
C GLN A 60 -7.28 9.95 3.90
N ARG A 61 -7.25 9.41 2.68
CA ARG A 61 -7.69 8.04 2.35
C ARG A 61 -6.98 6.96 3.15
N THR A 62 -5.68 7.13 3.41
CA THR A 62 -4.89 6.15 4.19
C THR A 62 -5.14 6.30 5.68
N ARG A 63 -5.20 7.52 6.21
CA ARG A 63 -5.51 7.81 7.62
C ARG A 63 -6.92 7.35 7.99
N GLU A 64 -7.89 7.66 7.13
CA GLU A 64 -9.29 7.25 7.34
C GLU A 64 -9.41 5.72 7.34
N HIS A 65 -8.77 5.03 6.39
CA HIS A 65 -8.75 3.57 6.33
C HIS A 65 -8.12 2.95 7.59
N ALA A 66 -6.93 3.41 7.98
CA ALA A 66 -6.24 2.93 9.17
C ALA A 66 -7.05 3.16 10.44
N GLY A 67 -7.67 4.34 10.59
CA GLY A 67 -8.51 4.67 11.75
C GLY A 67 -9.77 3.80 11.85
N ILE A 68 -10.43 3.49 10.72
CA ILE A 68 -11.59 2.58 10.70
C ILE A 68 -11.16 1.16 11.05
N ALA A 69 -10.08 0.64 10.45
CA ALA A 69 -9.56 -0.69 10.75
C ALA A 69 -9.14 -0.81 12.23
N ALA A 70 -8.47 0.21 12.79
CA ALA A 70 -8.09 0.26 14.20
C ALA A 70 -9.31 0.19 15.14
N ARG A 71 -10.39 0.92 14.83
CA ARG A 71 -11.65 0.85 15.61
C ARG A 71 -12.28 -0.53 15.52
N ALA A 72 -12.37 -1.12 14.33
CA ALA A 72 -12.93 -2.46 14.14
C ALA A 72 -12.11 -3.54 14.89
N LEU A 73 -10.78 -3.35 14.98
CA LEU A 73 -9.89 -4.17 15.81
C LEU A 73 -10.01 -3.91 17.32
N SER A 74 -10.67 -2.85 17.75
CA SER A 74 -10.57 -2.30 19.10
C SER A 74 -9.11 -2.07 19.52
N PHE A 75 -8.31 -1.57 18.61
CA PHE A 75 -6.91 -1.22 18.84
C PHE A 75 -6.85 0.06 19.66
N THR A 76 -6.14 0.04 20.79
CA THR A 76 -6.19 1.10 21.80
C THR A 76 -5.05 2.13 21.66
N GLN A 77 -3.99 1.79 20.93
CA GLN A 77 -2.88 2.72 20.73
C GLN A 77 -3.20 3.69 19.58
N PRO A 78 -2.54 4.86 19.53
CA PRO A 78 -2.69 5.78 18.42
C PRO A 78 -2.25 5.17 17.09
N VAL A 79 -2.98 5.47 16.02
CA VAL A 79 -2.49 5.22 14.66
C VAL A 79 -1.36 6.21 14.36
N GLU A 80 -0.19 5.69 14.08
CA GLU A 80 0.98 6.49 13.75
C GLU A 80 0.92 6.99 12.31
N ILE A 81 1.44 8.19 12.05
CA ILE A 81 1.52 8.75 10.69
C ILE A 81 2.99 8.79 10.27
N ASP A 82 3.29 8.16 9.12
CA ASP A 82 4.65 8.15 8.57
C ASP A 82 4.66 8.68 7.13
N GLY A 83 5.43 9.75 6.91
CA GLY A 83 5.56 10.39 5.60
C GLY A 83 6.18 9.48 4.52
N ARG A 84 6.94 8.46 4.91
CA ARG A 84 7.53 7.46 4.00
C ARG A 84 6.48 6.59 3.29
N LEU A 85 5.25 6.55 3.83
CA LEU A 85 4.09 5.86 3.24
C LEU A 85 3.22 6.78 2.37
N ARG A 86 3.62 8.04 2.12
CA ARG A 86 2.93 8.93 1.19
C ARG A 86 3.02 8.37 -0.23
N GLU A 87 1.89 8.37 -0.97
CA GLU A 87 1.87 7.96 -2.38
C GLU A 87 2.83 8.80 -3.25
N ILE A 88 3.23 8.26 -4.37
CA ILE A 88 4.04 8.92 -5.40
C ILE A 88 3.32 10.17 -5.90
N ASP A 89 4.04 11.26 -6.09
CA ASP A 89 3.58 12.38 -6.92
C ASP A 89 3.74 11.95 -8.38
N TYR A 90 2.62 11.78 -9.04
CA TYR A 90 2.59 11.30 -10.42
C TYR A 90 2.85 12.40 -11.47
N GLY A 91 3.39 13.55 -11.05
CA GLY A 91 3.84 14.62 -11.95
C GLY A 91 2.73 15.07 -12.91
N LEU A 92 2.99 15.02 -14.20
CA LEU A 92 2.03 15.42 -15.24
C LEU A 92 0.80 14.51 -15.33
N TRP A 93 0.84 13.30 -14.76
CA TRP A 93 -0.31 12.38 -14.78
C TRP A 93 -1.26 12.57 -13.59
N GLU A 94 -0.87 13.36 -12.59
CA GLU A 94 -1.73 13.63 -11.42
C GLU A 94 -3.07 14.24 -11.85
N ALA A 95 -4.17 13.69 -11.33
CA ALA A 95 -5.55 14.07 -11.62
C ALA A 95 -5.99 13.89 -13.10
N LYS A 96 -5.26 13.14 -13.92
CA LYS A 96 -5.62 12.83 -15.29
C LYS A 96 -6.24 11.45 -15.42
N SER A 97 -7.20 11.31 -16.34
CA SER A 97 -7.71 10.00 -16.73
C SER A 97 -6.70 9.26 -17.61
N LYS A 98 -6.96 7.98 -17.87
CA LYS A 98 -6.11 7.17 -18.75
C LYS A 98 -6.04 7.79 -20.16
N GLU A 99 -7.18 8.23 -20.70
CA GLU A 99 -7.27 8.84 -22.04
C GLU A 99 -6.49 10.16 -22.11
N GLU A 100 -6.51 10.94 -21.02
CA GLU A 100 -5.72 12.18 -20.93
C GLU A 100 -4.22 11.90 -20.81
N ILE A 101 -3.81 10.80 -20.16
CA ILE A 101 -2.40 10.35 -20.12
C ILE A 101 -1.96 9.85 -21.50
N ASP A 102 -2.81 9.07 -22.17
CA ASP A 102 -2.54 8.59 -23.53
C ASP A 102 -2.34 9.78 -24.52
N ALA A 103 -3.15 10.84 -24.38
CA ALA A 103 -3.02 12.06 -25.17
C ALA A 103 -1.71 12.83 -24.90
N LEU A 104 -1.07 12.62 -23.74
CA LEU A 104 0.26 13.15 -23.41
C LEU A 104 1.41 12.24 -23.89
N SER A 105 1.14 11.29 -24.78
CA SER A 105 2.11 10.25 -25.23
C SER A 105 2.59 9.34 -24.09
N GLY A 106 1.82 9.23 -23.01
CA GLY A 106 2.16 8.42 -21.82
C GLY A 106 1.73 6.96 -21.89
N ALA A 107 1.03 6.53 -22.95
CA ALA A 107 0.40 5.21 -23.05
C ALA A 107 1.38 4.05 -22.85
N ASP A 108 2.57 4.11 -23.45
CA ASP A 108 3.55 3.02 -23.36
C ASP A 108 4.24 2.99 -22.02
N GLU A 109 4.57 4.14 -21.43
CA GLU A 109 5.12 4.23 -20.06
C GLU A 109 4.09 3.76 -19.04
N LEU A 110 2.81 4.12 -19.22
CA LEU A 110 1.72 3.66 -18.37
C LEU A 110 1.54 2.14 -18.42
N LYS A 111 1.57 1.55 -19.62
CA LYS A 111 1.53 0.09 -19.80
C LYS A 111 2.75 -0.60 -19.18
N ALA A 112 3.94 -0.01 -19.33
CA ALA A 112 5.17 -0.54 -18.74
C ALA A 112 5.11 -0.51 -17.21
N TRP A 113 4.61 0.59 -16.61
CA TRP A 113 4.38 0.67 -15.18
C TRP A 113 3.36 -0.36 -14.69
N ASP A 114 2.23 -0.49 -15.36
CA ASP A 114 1.18 -1.45 -14.96
C ASP A 114 1.66 -2.90 -15.10
N LYS A 115 2.41 -3.22 -16.16
CA LYS A 115 2.86 -4.57 -16.47
C LYS A 115 4.06 -4.99 -15.62
N SER A 116 5.10 -4.16 -15.57
CA SER A 116 6.41 -4.54 -15.03
C SER A 116 6.89 -3.63 -13.90
N GLY A 117 6.13 -2.59 -13.53
CA GLY A 117 6.57 -1.59 -12.56
C GLY A 117 7.72 -0.72 -13.05
N ALA A 118 7.95 -0.65 -14.39
CA ALA A 118 8.96 0.21 -14.97
C ALA A 118 8.65 1.68 -14.65
N TRP A 119 9.66 2.40 -14.13
CA TRP A 119 9.48 3.77 -13.70
C TRP A 119 9.35 4.71 -14.90
N PRO A 120 8.25 5.46 -15.04
CA PRO A 120 8.07 6.43 -16.10
C PRO A 120 9.06 7.60 -15.99
N VAL A 121 9.52 8.11 -17.11
CA VAL A 121 10.47 9.24 -17.18
C VAL A 121 9.75 10.54 -17.53
N SER A 122 8.86 10.49 -18.53
CA SER A 122 8.23 11.69 -19.10
C SER A 122 7.33 12.47 -18.13
N PRO A 123 6.58 11.86 -17.20
CA PRO A 123 5.67 12.61 -16.33
C PRO A 123 6.36 13.33 -15.17
N GLY A 124 7.64 13.07 -14.90
CA GLY A 124 8.35 13.70 -13.80
C GLY A 124 7.88 13.25 -12.43
N TRP A 125 7.74 11.95 -12.24
CA TRP A 125 7.35 11.37 -10.94
C TRP A 125 8.36 11.65 -9.84
N SER A 126 7.86 11.90 -8.63
CA SER A 126 8.70 12.16 -7.46
C SER A 126 8.14 11.55 -6.17
N PRO A 127 8.98 11.27 -5.17
CA PRO A 127 10.46 11.31 -5.24
C PRO A 127 11.00 10.23 -6.19
N PRO A 128 12.29 10.24 -6.56
CA PRO A 128 12.89 9.18 -7.37
C PRO A 128 12.70 7.80 -6.73
N GLN A 129 12.61 6.76 -7.57
CA GLN A 129 12.33 5.40 -7.10
C GLN A 129 13.34 4.88 -6.08
N GLU A 130 14.60 5.27 -6.19
CA GLU A 130 15.67 4.91 -5.25
C GLU A 130 15.39 5.48 -3.84
N ARG A 131 14.86 6.71 -3.78
CA ARG A 131 14.47 7.34 -2.53
C ARG A 131 13.28 6.65 -1.89
N ILE A 132 12.30 6.22 -2.69
CA ILE A 132 11.14 5.44 -2.19
C ILE A 132 11.63 4.09 -1.65
N ALA A 133 12.48 3.39 -2.40
CA ALA A 133 13.05 2.12 -1.96
C ALA A 133 13.83 2.26 -0.64
N ALA A 134 14.66 3.29 -0.52
CA ALA A 134 15.38 3.59 0.73
C ALA A 134 14.44 3.90 1.89
N ASN A 135 13.40 4.71 1.68
CA ASN A 135 12.40 5.04 2.69
C ASN A 135 11.66 3.78 3.20
N VAL A 136 11.25 2.90 2.28
CA VAL A 136 10.57 1.64 2.62
C VAL A 136 11.50 0.73 3.41
N ALA A 137 12.76 0.57 2.98
CA ALA A 137 13.74 -0.24 3.68
C ALA A 137 14.03 0.28 5.10
N GLN A 138 14.19 1.61 5.27
CA GLN A 138 14.39 2.23 6.58
C GLN A 138 13.17 2.04 7.48
N LEU A 139 11.95 2.18 6.96
CA LEU A 139 10.72 1.94 7.73
C LEU A 139 10.64 0.48 8.18
N ALA A 140 10.83 -0.45 7.27
CA ALA A 140 10.81 -1.88 7.56
C ALA A 140 11.88 -2.26 8.61
N GLN A 141 13.09 -1.73 8.47
CA GLN A 141 14.17 -1.96 9.43
C GLN A 141 13.85 -1.37 10.81
N SER A 142 13.29 -0.15 10.89
CA SER A 142 12.92 0.46 12.17
C SER A 142 11.84 -0.34 12.91
N LEU A 143 10.89 -0.91 12.17
CA LEU A 143 9.86 -1.79 12.72
C LEU A 143 10.47 -3.12 13.19
N ALA A 144 11.35 -3.73 12.39
CA ALA A 144 12.01 -4.98 12.73
C ALA A 144 12.90 -4.86 13.97
N THR A 145 13.47 -3.68 14.24
CA THR A 145 14.26 -3.43 15.43
C THR A 145 13.41 -3.21 16.69
N SER A 146 12.18 -2.67 16.52
CA SER A 146 11.31 -2.30 17.64
C SER A 146 10.27 -3.36 18.03
N LEU A 147 10.10 -4.40 17.21
CA LEU A 147 9.08 -5.44 17.39
C LEU A 147 9.71 -6.81 17.59
N GLU A 148 9.04 -7.68 18.35
CA GLU A 148 9.45 -9.07 18.54
C GLU A 148 9.07 -9.95 17.35
N ASN A 149 9.64 -11.16 17.26
CA ASN A 149 9.38 -12.10 16.16
C ASN A 149 7.90 -12.48 15.98
N LYS A 150 7.13 -12.49 17.07
CA LYS A 150 5.69 -12.80 17.05
C LYS A 150 4.81 -11.59 16.74
N ASP A 151 5.37 -10.39 16.80
CA ASP A 151 4.61 -9.16 16.67
C ASP A 151 4.27 -8.83 15.21
N VAL A 152 3.20 -8.07 15.06
CA VAL A 152 2.65 -7.62 13.78
C VAL A 152 2.58 -6.10 13.73
N ALA A 153 3.01 -5.51 12.62
CA ALA A 153 2.71 -4.14 12.27
C ALA A 153 1.79 -4.11 11.05
N LEU A 154 0.69 -3.34 11.15
CA LEU A 154 -0.19 -3.03 10.03
C LEU A 154 0.20 -1.68 9.44
N LEU A 155 0.55 -1.64 8.16
CA LEU A 155 0.87 -0.44 7.41
C LEU A 155 -0.22 -0.17 6.38
N VAL A 156 -0.78 1.03 6.38
CA VAL A 156 -1.80 1.44 5.41
C VAL A 156 -1.23 2.48 4.47
N SER A 157 -1.19 2.16 3.17
CA SER A 157 -0.63 3.02 2.14
C SER A 157 -1.40 2.92 0.83
N SER A 158 -0.79 3.37 -0.25
CA SER A 158 -1.33 3.37 -1.61
C SER A 158 -0.55 2.40 -2.51
N ASN A 159 -1.13 2.06 -3.65
CA ASN A 159 -0.62 0.99 -4.54
C ASN A 159 0.82 1.23 -5.03
N GLY A 160 1.19 2.47 -5.35
CA GLY A 160 2.54 2.78 -5.83
C GLY A 160 3.60 2.45 -4.78
N ILE A 161 3.39 2.88 -3.53
CA ILE A 161 4.33 2.62 -2.43
C ILE A 161 4.38 1.15 -2.03
N LEU A 162 3.24 0.46 -2.00
CA LEU A 162 3.20 -0.95 -1.58
C LEU A 162 4.10 -1.83 -2.45
N ARG A 163 4.19 -1.58 -3.76
CA ARG A 163 5.06 -2.35 -4.67
C ARG A 163 6.53 -2.32 -4.24
N PHE A 164 7.00 -1.24 -3.62
CA PHE A 164 8.39 -1.13 -3.19
C PHE A 164 8.75 -2.04 -2.01
N PHE A 165 7.77 -2.46 -1.22
CA PHE A 165 8.00 -3.46 -0.18
C PHE A 165 8.42 -4.82 -0.73
N LEU A 166 8.04 -5.17 -1.96
CA LEU A 166 8.51 -6.38 -2.62
C LEU A 166 10.03 -6.41 -2.82
N ARG A 167 10.67 -5.24 -2.91
CA ARG A 167 12.14 -5.13 -3.05
C ARG A 167 12.90 -5.53 -1.79
N LEU A 168 12.20 -5.70 -0.65
CA LEU A 168 12.79 -6.27 0.56
C LEU A 168 13.01 -7.79 0.44
N VAL A 169 12.27 -8.45 -0.48
CA VAL A 169 12.30 -9.89 -0.69
C VAL A 169 13.00 -10.18 -2.02
N PRO A 170 14.17 -10.83 -2.02
CA PRO A 170 14.90 -11.10 -3.26
C PRO A 170 14.04 -11.83 -4.30
N GLY A 171 13.99 -11.30 -5.53
CA GLY A 171 13.27 -11.87 -6.66
C GLY A 171 11.74 -11.74 -6.63
N ALA A 172 11.13 -11.27 -5.53
CA ALA A 172 9.66 -11.20 -5.44
C ALA A 172 9.04 -10.14 -6.34
N PHE A 173 9.71 -9.00 -6.49
CA PHE A 173 9.22 -7.94 -7.39
C PHE A 173 9.20 -8.41 -8.84
N GLU A 174 10.27 -9.03 -9.31
CA GLU A 174 10.43 -9.54 -10.65
C GLU A 174 9.43 -10.65 -10.95
N ALA A 175 9.28 -11.61 -10.04
CA ALA A 175 8.33 -12.72 -10.18
C ALA A 175 6.88 -12.24 -10.31
N LEU A 176 6.46 -11.27 -9.47
CA LEU A 176 5.11 -10.70 -9.57
C LEU A 176 4.94 -9.78 -10.78
N ALA A 177 6.01 -9.12 -11.25
CA ALA A 177 6.00 -8.33 -12.47
C ALA A 177 5.78 -9.21 -13.71
N GLU A 178 6.47 -10.34 -13.82
CA GLU A 178 6.31 -11.32 -14.91
C GLU A 178 4.87 -11.82 -14.99
N ASN A 179 4.23 -12.09 -13.83
CA ASN A 179 2.86 -12.54 -13.74
C ASN A 179 1.82 -11.40 -13.84
N LYS A 180 2.24 -10.13 -13.96
CA LYS A 180 1.37 -8.93 -13.95
C LYS A 180 0.55 -8.79 -12.66
N GLU A 181 1.10 -9.21 -11.54
CA GLU A 181 0.43 -9.27 -10.23
C GLU A 181 0.92 -8.20 -9.25
N LEU A 182 1.71 -7.20 -9.69
CA LEU A 182 2.22 -6.13 -8.82
C LEU A 182 1.11 -5.29 -8.17
N LYS A 183 -0.06 -5.19 -8.83
CA LYS A 183 -1.15 -4.33 -8.38
C LYS A 183 -1.88 -4.94 -7.19
N VAL A 184 -2.00 -4.15 -6.13
CA VAL A 184 -2.83 -4.47 -4.97
C VAL A 184 -4.21 -3.83 -5.16
N ALA A 185 -5.29 -4.61 -5.05
CA ALA A 185 -6.65 -4.10 -5.13
C ALA A 185 -6.99 -3.21 -3.92
N THR A 186 -7.91 -2.26 -4.09
CA THR A 186 -8.37 -1.39 -2.99
C THR A 186 -8.97 -2.23 -1.85
N GLY A 187 -8.55 -1.96 -0.62
CA GLY A 187 -8.96 -2.71 0.56
C GLY A 187 -8.29 -4.08 0.72
N SER A 188 -7.43 -4.51 -0.22
CA SER A 188 -6.67 -5.76 -0.09
C SER A 188 -5.39 -5.57 0.70
N CYS A 189 -4.88 -6.69 1.20
CA CYS A 189 -3.72 -6.78 2.07
C CYS A 189 -2.63 -7.68 1.47
N CYS A 190 -1.38 -7.41 1.87
CA CYS A 190 -0.20 -8.23 1.57
C CYS A 190 0.50 -8.54 2.89
N ALA A 191 1.32 -9.58 2.93
CA ALA A 191 2.09 -9.92 4.10
C ALA A 191 3.53 -10.27 3.76
N LEU A 192 4.46 -9.66 4.48
CA LEU A 192 5.87 -9.99 4.48
C LEU A 192 6.28 -10.44 5.87
N ARG A 193 7.10 -11.47 5.97
CA ARG A 193 7.66 -11.97 7.22
C ARG A 193 9.16 -11.70 7.27
N GLN A 194 9.63 -11.28 8.43
CA GLN A 194 11.05 -11.15 8.71
C GLN A 194 11.44 -12.13 9.81
N GLU A 195 12.39 -13.00 9.50
CA GLU A 195 12.98 -13.97 10.42
C GLU A 195 14.50 -13.95 10.26
N ALA A 196 15.21 -13.85 11.37
CA ALA A 196 16.70 -13.82 11.40
C ALA A 196 17.30 -12.79 10.39
N GLY A 197 16.66 -11.63 10.24
CA GLY A 197 17.13 -10.59 9.31
C GLY A 197 16.72 -10.77 7.85
N VAL A 198 16.08 -11.88 7.49
CA VAL A 198 15.67 -12.19 6.12
C VAL A 198 14.18 -11.94 5.94
N TRP A 199 13.83 -11.24 4.86
CA TRP A 199 12.43 -11.00 4.46
C TRP A 199 11.95 -12.08 3.50
N SER A 200 10.71 -12.52 3.67
CA SER A 200 10.01 -13.44 2.79
C SER A 200 8.59 -12.95 2.49
N LEU A 201 8.09 -13.27 1.29
CA LEU A 201 6.71 -12.97 0.90
C LEU A 201 5.79 -14.09 1.41
N VAL A 202 4.82 -13.74 2.24
CA VAL A 202 3.80 -14.69 2.74
C VAL A 202 2.62 -14.76 1.78
N PHE A 203 2.10 -13.61 1.41
CA PHE A 203 1.08 -13.48 0.35
C PHE A 203 1.04 -12.05 -0.21
N TRP A 204 0.47 -11.93 -1.41
CA TRP A 204 0.27 -10.65 -2.07
C TRP A 204 -1.17 -10.51 -2.55
N ASN A 205 -1.77 -9.31 -2.37
CA ASN A 205 -3.08 -8.93 -2.89
C ASN A 205 -4.23 -9.85 -2.46
N ARG A 206 -4.37 -10.16 -1.18
CA ARG A 206 -5.51 -10.94 -0.64
C ARG A 206 -6.58 -10.02 -0.05
N PRO A 207 -7.87 -10.30 -0.32
CA PRO A 207 -8.96 -9.58 0.36
C PRO A 207 -9.00 -9.97 1.85
N PRO A 208 -9.50 -9.08 2.74
CA PRO A 208 -9.52 -9.31 4.19
C PRO A 208 -10.17 -10.62 4.64
N GLN A 209 -11.19 -11.08 3.90
CA GLN A 209 -11.91 -12.32 4.20
C GLN A 209 -11.10 -13.61 3.94
N ARG A 210 -9.94 -13.50 3.31
CA ARG A 210 -9.10 -14.63 2.91
C ARG A 210 -7.64 -14.52 3.40
N LEU A 211 -7.40 -13.79 4.48
CA LEU A 211 -6.03 -13.58 4.95
C LEU A 211 -5.36 -14.89 5.40
N GLY A 212 -6.12 -15.83 5.98
CA GLY A 212 -5.59 -17.15 6.38
C GLY A 212 -4.45 -17.04 7.39
N LEU A 213 -4.51 -16.04 8.26
CA LEU A 213 -3.54 -15.74 9.30
C LEU A 213 -4.09 -16.32 10.63
N ALA A 214 -4.08 -17.64 10.76
CA ALA A 214 -4.41 -18.34 12.01
C ALA A 214 -3.13 -18.85 12.66
#